data_21dd4fce39680598b25282db917fb4b4
#
_entry.id   21dd4fce39680598b25282db917fb4b4
#
_cell.length_a   1.000
_cell.length_b   1.000
_cell.length_c   1.000
_cell.angle_alpha   90.00
_cell.angle_beta   90.00
_cell.angle_gamma   90.00
#
_symmetry.space_group_name_H-M   'P 1'
#
loop_
_entity.id
_entity.type
_entity.pdbx_description
1 polymer ?
#
loop_
_entity_poly.entity_id
_entity_poly.type
_entity_poly.pdbx_seq_one_letter_code
_entity_poly.pdbx_strand_id
1 'polypeptide(L)'
;MNSEWKQLYNGIIDSCVTLLQTVDDIQGKETGRKINDIERKKLEKMYRDIRAKVNNDKAEFTYADILFLGNCAVMAQVCNKNLLNKATKTVDFFNKDILPQFDEYKTMTEDEAIIAFSEKMNKPII
;
A
#
# COMPACT_ATOMS: atom_id res chain seq x y z
N MET A 1 3.00 -1.97 -15.10
CA MET A 1 2.48 -0.85 -14.26
C MET A 1 3.08 0.45 -14.75
N ASN A 2 2.25 1.46 -14.95
CA ASN A 2 2.67 2.79 -15.34
C ASN A 2 3.57 3.42 -14.24
N SER A 3 4.53 4.27 -14.65
CA SER A 3 5.51 4.86 -13.73
C SER A 3 4.88 5.72 -12.62
N GLU A 4 3.77 6.41 -12.91
CA GLU A 4 3.04 7.20 -11.91
C GLU A 4 2.45 6.31 -10.81
N TRP A 5 1.89 5.17 -11.18
CA TRP A 5 1.38 4.19 -10.23
C TRP A 5 2.49 3.56 -9.39
N LYS A 6 3.66 3.29 -10.01
CA LYS A 6 4.84 2.81 -9.27
C LYS A 6 5.26 3.80 -8.20
N GLN A 7 5.35 5.08 -8.54
CA GLN A 7 5.72 6.13 -7.57
C GLN A 7 4.70 6.20 -6.44
N LEU A 8 3.42 6.15 -6.75
CA LEU A 8 2.35 6.20 -5.75
C LEU A 8 2.45 5.01 -4.78
N TYR A 9 2.54 3.80 -5.30
CA TYR A 9 2.59 2.60 -4.46
C TYR A 9 3.90 2.48 -3.69
N ASN A 10 5.03 2.88 -4.26
CA ASN A 10 6.29 2.94 -3.51
C ASN A 10 6.19 3.92 -2.33
N GLY A 11 5.56 5.06 -2.53
CA GLY A 11 5.30 6.02 -1.44
C GLY A 11 4.39 5.45 -0.36
N ILE A 12 3.34 4.75 -0.73
CA ILE A 12 2.42 4.08 0.20
C ILE A 12 3.17 3.02 1.03
N ILE A 13 3.97 2.19 0.37
CA ILE A 13 4.76 1.14 1.04
C ILE A 13 5.79 1.76 1.99
N ASP A 14 6.49 2.81 1.57
CA ASP A 14 7.44 3.53 2.43
C ASP A 14 6.78 4.06 3.69
N SER A 15 5.56 4.57 3.59
CA SER A 15 4.78 5.03 4.74
C SER A 15 4.48 3.90 5.72
N CYS A 16 4.11 2.74 5.21
CA CYS A 16 3.84 1.56 6.04
C CYS A 16 5.10 1.07 6.76
N VAL A 17 6.23 1.04 6.06
CA VAL A 17 7.51 0.65 6.66
C VAL A 17 7.93 1.62 7.76
N THR A 18 7.81 2.93 7.50
CA THR A 18 8.12 3.97 8.50
C THR A 18 7.21 3.84 9.72
N LEU A 19 5.92 3.60 9.51
CA LEU A 19 4.97 3.40 10.59
C LEU A 19 5.34 2.22 11.46
N LEU A 20 5.71 1.09 10.86
CA LEU A 20 6.12 -0.10 11.60
C LEU A 20 7.30 0.19 12.53
N GLN A 21 8.30 0.91 12.05
CA GLN A 21 9.44 1.33 12.85
C GLN A 21 9.04 2.28 13.98
N THR A 22 8.19 3.25 13.69
CA THR A 22 7.72 4.24 14.67
C THR A 22 6.93 3.58 15.80
N VAL A 23 6.03 2.66 15.47
CA VAL A 23 5.25 1.93 16.47
C VAL A 23 6.15 1.10 17.37
N ASP A 24 7.13 0.41 16.81
CA ASP A 24 8.08 -0.39 17.57
C ASP A 24 8.89 0.48 18.54
N ASP A 25 9.36 1.64 18.09
CA ASP A 25 10.11 2.58 18.92
C ASP A 25 9.27 3.14 20.07
N ILE A 26 8.02 3.52 19.81
CA ILE A 26 7.09 4.05 20.82
C ILE A 26 6.78 2.96 21.85
N GLN A 27 6.41 1.77 21.42
CA GLN A 27 6.11 0.66 22.31
C GLN A 27 7.32 0.27 23.17
N GLY A 28 8.50 0.26 22.57
CA GLY A 28 9.73 -0.04 23.28
C GLY A 28 10.02 0.96 24.40
N LYS A 29 9.72 2.25 24.20
CA LYS A 29 9.89 3.30 25.22
C LYS A 29 8.85 3.24 26.33
N GLU A 30 7.59 3.00 26.00
CA GLU A 30 6.48 3.02 26.95
C GLU A 30 6.37 1.76 27.80
N THR A 31 6.57 0.59 27.20
CA THR A 31 6.30 -0.69 27.84
C THR A 31 7.54 -1.54 28.07
N GLY A 32 8.68 -1.17 27.51
CA GLY A 32 9.87 -2.00 27.47
C GLY A 32 9.69 -3.26 26.61
N ARG A 33 8.57 -3.37 25.88
CA ARG A 33 8.27 -4.50 25.00
C ARG A 33 8.21 -4.01 23.57
N LYS A 34 8.94 -4.70 22.70
CA LYS A 34 8.87 -4.48 21.25
C LYS A 34 7.87 -5.42 20.60
N ILE A 35 7.44 -5.09 19.38
CA ILE A 35 6.68 -6.02 18.54
C ILE A 35 7.47 -7.32 18.47
N ASN A 36 6.76 -8.45 18.52
CA ASN A 36 7.36 -9.76 18.38
C ASN A 36 8.23 -9.82 17.11
N ASP A 37 9.50 -10.17 17.27
CA ASP A 37 10.47 -10.19 16.17
C ASP A 37 10.03 -11.08 15.00
N ILE A 38 9.32 -12.17 15.27
CA ILE A 38 8.81 -13.08 14.23
C ILE A 38 7.75 -12.37 13.39
N GLU A 39 6.80 -11.70 14.03
CA GLU A 39 5.73 -10.93 13.33
C GLU A 39 6.30 -9.76 12.56
N ARG A 40 7.25 -9.05 13.16
CA ARG A 40 7.93 -7.93 12.51
C ARG A 40 8.65 -8.38 11.24
N LYS A 41 9.40 -9.47 11.31
CA LYS A 41 10.11 -10.03 10.14
C LYS A 41 9.15 -10.47 9.04
N LYS A 42 8.00 -11.02 9.41
CA LYS A 42 6.95 -11.38 8.44
C LYS A 42 6.42 -10.15 7.72
N LEU A 43 6.10 -9.09 8.44
CA LEU A 43 5.62 -7.83 7.84
C LEU A 43 6.68 -7.19 6.96
N GLU A 44 7.92 -7.11 7.42
CA GLU A 44 9.03 -6.57 6.64
C GLU A 44 9.20 -7.35 5.32
N LYS A 45 9.08 -8.67 5.38
CA LYS A 45 9.13 -9.52 4.19
C LYS A 45 7.96 -9.24 3.25
N MET A 46 6.75 -9.10 3.77
CA MET A 46 5.56 -8.79 2.97
C MET A 46 5.70 -7.46 2.24
N TYR A 47 6.18 -6.42 2.91
CA TYR A 47 6.43 -5.13 2.29
C TYR A 47 7.53 -5.20 1.22
N ARG A 48 8.59 -5.95 1.48
CA ARG A 48 9.68 -6.18 0.54
C ARG A 48 9.22 -6.91 -0.71
N ASP A 49 8.42 -7.96 -0.54
CA ASP A 49 7.91 -8.77 -1.63
C ASP A 49 6.93 -7.98 -2.52
N ILE A 50 6.03 -7.21 -1.91
CA ILE A 50 5.08 -6.39 -2.67
C ILE A 50 5.80 -5.24 -3.39
N ARG A 51 6.82 -4.65 -2.77
CA ARG A 51 7.65 -3.62 -3.41
C ARG A 51 8.35 -4.19 -4.65
N ALA A 52 8.89 -5.38 -4.55
CA ALA A 52 9.55 -6.04 -5.68
C ALA A 52 8.59 -6.25 -6.85
N LYS A 53 7.34 -6.63 -6.58
CA LYS A 53 6.30 -6.76 -7.61
C LYS A 53 5.92 -5.42 -8.23
N VAL A 54 5.74 -4.38 -7.42
CA VAL A 54 5.41 -3.04 -7.90
C VAL A 54 6.49 -2.52 -8.87
N ASN A 55 7.74 -2.80 -8.60
CA ASN A 55 8.87 -2.34 -9.41
C ASN A 55 9.25 -3.27 -10.57
N ASN A 56 8.59 -4.40 -10.71
CA ASN A 56 8.83 -5.37 -11.78
C ASN A 56 7.69 -5.33 -12.80
N ASP A 57 7.96 -4.83 -14.00
CA ASP A 57 6.95 -4.72 -15.08
C ASP A 57 6.40 -6.06 -15.54
N LYS A 58 7.11 -7.15 -15.29
CA LYS A 58 6.68 -8.51 -15.65
C LYS A 58 5.97 -9.25 -14.53
N ALA A 59 5.88 -8.66 -13.35
CA ALA A 59 5.23 -9.30 -12.21
C ALA A 59 3.72 -9.39 -12.43
N GLU A 60 3.14 -10.51 -12.02
CA GLU A 60 1.71 -10.72 -11.99
C GLU A 60 1.20 -10.54 -10.57
N PHE A 61 0.16 -9.71 -10.40
CA PHE A 61 -0.46 -9.48 -9.11
C PHE A 61 -1.56 -10.50 -8.87
N THR A 62 -1.50 -11.18 -7.73
CA THR A 62 -2.57 -12.05 -7.28
C THR A 62 -3.66 -11.23 -6.60
N TYR A 63 -4.82 -11.83 -6.39
CA TYR A 63 -5.90 -11.19 -5.62
C TYR A 63 -5.43 -10.80 -4.21
N ALA A 64 -4.65 -11.66 -3.56
CA ALA A 64 -4.07 -11.37 -2.25
C ALA A 64 -3.14 -10.15 -2.28
N ASP A 65 -2.33 -10.01 -3.33
CA ASP A 65 -1.46 -8.84 -3.51
C ASP A 65 -2.27 -7.55 -3.62
N ILE A 66 -3.37 -7.57 -4.39
CA ILE A 66 -4.25 -6.41 -4.58
C ILE A 66 -4.88 -5.99 -3.25
N LEU A 67 -5.39 -6.95 -2.48
CA LEU A 67 -5.97 -6.67 -1.17
C LEU A 67 -4.92 -6.15 -0.19
N PHE A 68 -3.70 -6.66 -0.25
CA PHE A 68 -2.60 -6.19 0.59
C PHE A 68 -2.21 -4.74 0.25
N LEU A 69 -2.13 -4.40 -1.03
CA LEU A 69 -1.91 -3.01 -1.45
C LEU A 69 -3.01 -2.09 -0.96
N GLY A 70 -4.26 -2.54 -0.99
CA GLY A 70 -5.39 -1.80 -0.43
C GLY A 70 -5.24 -1.53 1.06
N ASN A 71 -4.82 -2.53 1.82
CA ASN A 71 -4.56 -2.37 3.25
C ASN A 71 -3.40 -1.38 3.50
N CYS A 72 -2.34 -1.45 2.70
CA CYS A 72 -1.24 -0.48 2.77
C CYS A 72 -1.73 0.94 2.50
N ALA A 73 -2.62 1.13 1.53
CA ALA A 73 -3.19 2.44 1.20
C ALA A 73 -4.01 3.01 2.37
N VAL A 74 -4.84 2.18 3.01
CA VAL A 74 -5.61 2.59 4.19
C VAL A 74 -4.68 3.00 5.33
N MET A 75 -3.66 2.21 5.60
CA MET A 75 -2.69 2.51 6.65
C MET A 75 -1.92 3.80 6.36
N ALA A 76 -1.51 4.02 5.13
CA ALA A 76 -0.83 5.24 4.72
C ALA A 76 -1.72 6.48 4.93
N GLN A 77 -3.00 6.38 4.61
CA GLN A 77 -3.95 7.47 4.80
C GLN A 77 -4.12 7.82 6.29
N VAL A 78 -4.29 6.80 7.14
CA VAL A 78 -4.57 7.01 8.57
C VAL A 78 -3.34 7.51 9.33
N CYS A 79 -2.17 7.00 8.98
CA CYS A 79 -0.97 7.13 9.80
C CYS A 79 0.06 8.11 9.25
N ASN A 80 -0.03 8.50 8.00
CA ASN A 80 0.94 9.40 7.39
C ASN A 80 0.28 10.57 6.68
N LYS A 81 -0.11 11.57 7.45
CA LYS A 81 -0.63 12.83 6.93
C LYS A 81 0.35 13.53 5.99
N ASN A 82 1.65 13.31 6.18
CA ASN A 82 2.69 13.97 5.38
C ASN A 82 2.71 13.50 3.92
N LEU A 83 2.32 12.25 3.66
CA LEU A 83 2.25 11.72 2.30
C LEU A 83 1.14 12.38 1.50
N LEU A 84 0.06 12.77 2.18
CA LEU A 84 -1.13 13.35 1.59
C LEU A 84 -1.19 14.87 1.72
N ASN A 85 -0.37 15.46 2.59
CA ASN A 85 -0.41 16.90 2.91
C ASN A 85 0.26 17.80 1.86
N LYS A 86 0.81 17.26 0.79
CA LYS A 86 1.55 18.07 -0.17
C LYS A 86 0.66 18.90 -1.10
N ALA A 87 -0.58 18.48 -1.32
CA ALA A 87 -1.58 19.26 -2.05
C ALA A 87 -2.98 18.71 -1.79
N THR A 88 -3.95 19.58 -1.61
CA THR A 88 -5.37 19.24 -1.44
C THR A 88 -5.89 18.33 -2.56
N LYS A 89 -5.42 18.54 -3.79
CA LYS A 89 -5.77 17.72 -4.95
C LYS A 89 -5.33 16.27 -4.80
N THR A 90 -4.16 16.03 -4.20
CA THR A 90 -3.64 14.69 -3.95
C THR A 90 -4.49 13.95 -2.91
N VAL A 91 -4.91 14.66 -1.87
CA VAL A 91 -5.81 14.10 -0.84
C VAL A 91 -7.16 13.74 -1.44
N ASP A 92 -7.74 14.64 -2.22
CA ASP A 92 -9.04 14.42 -2.88
C ASP A 92 -8.97 13.22 -3.84
N PHE A 93 -7.94 13.14 -4.64
CA PHE A 93 -7.71 12.02 -5.55
C PHE A 93 -7.59 10.70 -4.79
N PHE A 94 -6.82 10.68 -3.72
CA PHE A 94 -6.63 9.47 -2.92
C PHE A 94 -7.95 8.98 -2.33
N ASN A 95 -8.74 9.89 -1.75
CA ASN A 95 -10.00 9.56 -1.10
C ASN A 95 -11.12 9.20 -2.10
N LYS A 96 -11.14 9.81 -3.28
CA LYS A 96 -12.22 9.62 -4.27
C LYS A 96 -11.94 8.50 -5.26
N ASP A 97 -10.68 8.30 -5.62
CA ASP A 97 -10.31 7.41 -6.71
C ASP A 97 -9.52 6.17 -6.26
N ILE A 98 -8.63 6.33 -5.27
CA ILE A 98 -7.77 5.22 -4.84
C ILE A 98 -8.47 4.31 -3.84
N LEU A 99 -8.92 4.84 -2.71
CA LEU A 99 -9.53 4.02 -1.65
C LEU A 99 -10.82 3.33 -2.10
N PRO A 100 -11.78 4.00 -2.77
CA PRO A 100 -13.00 3.35 -3.23
C PRO A 100 -12.75 2.21 -4.21
N GLN A 101 -11.70 2.31 -5.02
CA GLN A 101 -11.33 1.28 -5.97
C GLN A 101 -10.97 -0.05 -5.28
N PHE A 102 -10.22 0.01 -4.19
CA PHE A 102 -9.90 -1.19 -3.42
C PHE A 102 -11.14 -1.82 -2.79
N ASP A 103 -12.12 -1.02 -2.39
CA ASP A 103 -13.39 -1.53 -1.90
C ASP A 103 -14.17 -2.25 -3.02
N GLU A 104 -14.14 -1.74 -4.24
CA GLU A 104 -14.74 -2.40 -5.40
C GLU A 104 -14.11 -3.77 -5.69
N TYR A 105 -12.79 -3.89 -5.56
CA TYR A 105 -12.10 -5.17 -5.78
C TYR A 105 -12.58 -6.27 -4.83
N LYS A 106 -12.99 -5.92 -3.62
CA LYS A 106 -13.51 -6.88 -2.63
C LYS A 106 -14.86 -7.47 -3.03
N THR A 107 -15.60 -6.79 -3.88
CA THR A 107 -16.92 -7.24 -4.37
C THR A 107 -16.84 -8.03 -5.67
N MET A 108 -15.67 -8.07 -6.29
CA MET A 108 -15.42 -8.80 -7.54
C MET A 108 -14.93 -10.22 -7.26
N THR A 109 -15.07 -11.09 -8.27
CA THR A 109 -14.34 -12.35 -8.26
C THR A 109 -12.84 -12.08 -8.34
N GLU A 110 -12.02 -13.04 -7.94
CA GLU A 110 -10.56 -12.89 -7.98
C GLU A 110 -10.07 -12.54 -9.40
N ASP A 111 -10.57 -13.25 -10.41
CA ASP A 111 -10.18 -13.02 -11.80
C ASP A 111 -10.62 -11.64 -12.31
N GLU A 112 -11.83 -11.21 -11.98
CA GLU A 112 -12.32 -9.89 -12.34
C GLU A 112 -11.47 -8.77 -11.72
N ALA A 113 -11.13 -8.92 -10.44
CA ALA A 113 -10.30 -7.95 -9.73
C ALA A 113 -8.88 -7.85 -10.33
N ILE A 114 -8.28 -8.97 -10.66
CA ILE A 114 -6.94 -9.02 -11.28
C ILE A 114 -6.95 -8.30 -12.64
N ILE A 115 -7.96 -8.57 -13.46
CA ILE A 115 -8.11 -7.92 -14.77
C ILE A 115 -8.32 -6.42 -14.61
N ALA A 116 -9.25 -6.01 -13.74
CA ALA A 116 -9.54 -4.60 -13.49
C ALA A 116 -8.32 -3.83 -12.97
N PHE A 117 -7.60 -4.43 -12.03
CA PHE A 117 -6.36 -3.86 -11.48
C PHE A 117 -5.31 -3.68 -12.57
N SER A 118 -5.06 -4.72 -13.36
CA SER A 118 -4.06 -4.69 -14.43
C SER A 118 -4.37 -3.62 -15.48
N GLU A 119 -5.62 -3.52 -15.88
CA GLU A 119 -6.07 -2.50 -16.84
C GLU A 119 -5.83 -1.09 -16.31
N LYS A 120 -6.18 -0.84 -15.05
CA LYS A 120 -6.01 0.48 -14.44
C LYS A 120 -4.55 0.85 -14.25
N MET A 121 -3.71 -0.10 -13.85
CA MET A 121 -2.28 0.14 -13.61
C MET A 121 -1.49 0.43 -14.90
N ASN A 122 -2.04 0.08 -16.04
CA ASN A 122 -1.43 0.37 -17.35
C ASN A 122 -1.91 1.69 -17.97
N LYS A 123 -2.83 2.39 -17.32
CA LYS A 123 -3.31 3.71 -17.75
C LYS A 123 -2.68 4.81 -16.90
N PRO A 124 -2.55 6.04 -17.42
CA PRO A 124 -2.15 7.19 -16.62
C PRO A 124 -3.09 7.39 -15.42
N ILE A 125 -2.59 7.99 -14.36
CA ILE A 125 -3.38 8.31 -13.17
C ILE A 125 -4.48 9.34 -13.51
N ILE A 126 -4.17 10.24 -14.39
CA ILE A 126 -5.10 11.29 -14.84
C ILE A 126 -5.19 11.30 -16.36
#